data_a4e8252a105d292e6f605db5d93e27d2
#
_entry.id   a4e8252a105d292e6f605db5d93e27d2
#
_cell.length_a   1.000
_cell.length_b   1.000
_cell.length_c   1.000
_cell.angle_alpha   90.00
_cell.angle_beta   90.00
_cell.angle_gamma   90.00
#
_symmetry.space_group_name_H-M   'P 1'
#
loop_
_entity.id
_entity.type
_entity.pdbx_description
1 polymer ?
#
loop_
_entity_poly.entity_id
_entity_poly.type
_entity_poly.pdbx_seq_one_letter_code
_entity_poly.pdbx_strand_id
1 'polypeptide(L)'
;MHSNSEQFVEFQEIIGRLKHLRRTGWVMRNVPCAETVASHSWRMALMAIQKESELSALNVDTNKVIEMCLLHDVSEAVVGDIVPEEHQVTNKKISKTEKNKLEINAIRTLSEKYKFPKLQNLFEEYEEQKTPEAVVVKNLDKLDMLLQAYEYLQQYPEIQELNEFMEYNEKDITLPIFKEELAEIKSRQYNKK
;
A
#
# COMPACT_ATOMS: atom_id res chain seq x y z
N MET A 1 21.51 5.73 27.32
CA MET A 1 21.43 4.80 26.16
C MET A 1 20.22 3.91 26.41
N HIS A 2 19.25 3.91 25.51
CA HIS A 2 18.10 2.99 25.61
C HIS A 2 18.58 1.55 25.43
N SER A 3 17.98 0.61 26.15
CA SER A 3 18.24 -0.81 25.97
C SER A 3 17.67 -1.30 24.62
N ASN A 4 18.16 -2.42 24.09
CA ASN A 4 17.59 -3.01 22.87
C ASN A 4 16.11 -3.32 23.02
N SER A 5 15.65 -3.71 24.22
CA SER A 5 14.23 -3.99 24.50
C SER A 5 13.39 -2.71 24.50
N GLU A 6 13.90 -1.61 25.04
CA GLU A 6 13.22 -0.30 24.96
C GLU A 6 13.08 0.17 23.52
N GLN A 7 14.14 0.09 22.72
CA GLN A 7 14.10 0.44 21.30
C GLN A 7 13.09 -0.42 20.53
N PHE A 8 13.03 -1.72 20.82
CA PHE A 8 12.05 -2.61 20.21
C PHE A 8 10.63 -2.18 20.54
N VAL A 9 10.31 -1.94 21.81
CA VAL A 9 8.97 -1.53 22.25
C VAL A 9 8.56 -0.19 21.62
N GLU A 10 9.46 0.82 21.69
CA GLU A 10 9.20 2.13 21.06
C GLU A 10 8.91 2.01 19.55
N PHE A 11 9.67 1.18 18.84
CA PHE A 11 9.42 0.94 17.42
C PHE A 11 8.04 0.32 17.20
N GLN A 12 7.67 -0.70 18.00
CA GLN A 12 6.35 -1.35 17.89
C GLN A 12 5.19 -0.38 18.21
N GLU A 13 5.37 0.54 19.16
CA GLU A 13 4.38 1.59 19.45
C GLU A 13 4.16 2.53 18.26
N ILE A 14 5.24 2.90 17.55
CA ILE A 14 5.14 3.71 16.33
C ILE A 14 4.40 2.94 15.25
N ILE A 15 4.82 1.71 14.92
CA ILE A 15 4.19 0.91 13.86
C ILE A 15 2.75 0.55 14.23
N GLY A 16 2.46 0.40 15.51
CA GLY A 16 1.11 0.17 16.02
C GLY A 16 0.09 1.23 15.59
N ARG A 17 0.53 2.46 15.26
CA ARG A 17 -0.34 3.52 14.73
C ARG A 17 -1.00 3.14 13.41
N LEU A 18 -0.33 2.36 12.57
CA LEU A 18 -0.87 1.90 11.28
C LEU A 18 -2.13 1.05 11.43
N LYS A 19 -2.33 0.39 12.59
CA LYS A 19 -3.55 -0.36 12.92
C LYS A 19 -4.78 0.55 13.05
N HIS A 20 -4.59 1.84 13.23
CA HIS A 20 -5.64 2.84 13.43
C HIS A 20 -5.64 3.92 12.36
N LEU A 21 -4.57 4.05 11.59
CA LEU A 21 -4.46 5.01 10.48
C LEU A 21 -5.31 4.51 9.32
N ARG A 22 -6.43 5.17 9.07
CA ARG A 22 -7.32 4.87 7.94
C ARG A 22 -6.75 5.44 6.66
N ARG A 23 -6.85 4.69 5.56
CA ARG A 23 -6.41 5.15 4.25
C ARG A 23 -7.21 6.39 3.83
N THR A 24 -6.48 7.48 3.64
CA THR A 24 -7.02 8.82 3.40
C THR A 24 -7.87 8.89 2.13
N GLY A 25 -7.51 8.15 1.11
CA GLY A 25 -8.28 8.07 -0.14
C GLY A 25 -9.73 7.64 0.07
N TRP A 26 -9.98 6.70 0.97
CA TRP A 26 -11.33 6.25 1.32
C TRP A 26 -12.04 7.22 2.25
N VAL A 27 -11.31 7.77 3.24
CA VAL A 27 -11.86 8.78 4.17
C VAL A 27 -12.35 10.03 3.41
N MET A 28 -11.60 10.50 2.42
CA MET A 28 -11.97 11.64 1.58
C MET A 28 -13.24 11.41 0.77
N ARG A 29 -13.60 10.16 0.53
CA ARG A 29 -14.85 9.76 -0.17
C ARG A 29 -15.95 9.34 0.79
N ASN A 30 -15.78 9.67 2.07
CA ASN A 30 -16.75 9.40 3.14
C ASN A 30 -17.09 7.92 3.33
N VAL A 31 -16.16 7.00 3.03
CA VAL A 31 -16.36 5.58 3.34
C VAL A 31 -16.44 5.41 4.86
N PRO A 32 -17.57 4.89 5.42
CA PRO A 32 -17.79 4.92 6.87
C PRO A 32 -16.77 4.11 7.68
N CYS A 33 -16.38 2.95 7.18
CA CYS A 33 -15.46 2.02 7.83
C CYS A 33 -14.24 1.79 6.93
N ALA A 34 -13.56 2.89 6.56
CA ALA A 34 -12.36 2.82 5.72
C ALA A 34 -11.31 1.88 6.34
N GLU A 35 -10.70 1.04 5.50
CA GLU A 35 -9.60 0.18 5.89
C GLU A 35 -8.42 0.98 6.46
N THR A 36 -7.58 0.30 7.24
CA THR A 36 -6.34 0.88 7.76
C THR A 36 -5.16 0.55 6.85
N VAL A 37 -4.08 1.33 6.95
CA VAL A 37 -2.82 1.04 6.24
C VAL A 37 -2.30 -0.35 6.60
N ALA A 38 -2.42 -0.76 7.87
CA ALA A 38 -2.00 -2.10 8.29
C ALA A 38 -2.83 -3.22 7.65
N SER A 39 -4.15 -3.05 7.47
CA SER A 39 -4.99 -4.07 6.82
C SER A 39 -4.71 -4.19 5.32
N HIS A 40 -4.44 -3.07 4.66
CA HIS A 40 -3.97 -3.03 3.27
C HIS A 40 -2.67 -3.82 3.09
N SER A 41 -1.62 -3.45 3.83
CA SER A 41 -0.32 -4.13 3.77
C SER A 41 -0.41 -5.63 4.07
N TRP A 42 -1.25 -6.02 5.03
CA TRP A 42 -1.51 -7.43 5.36
C TRP A 42 -2.13 -8.17 4.18
N ARG A 43 -3.15 -7.61 3.50
CA ARG A 43 -3.81 -8.28 2.37
C ARG A 43 -2.88 -8.39 1.17
N MET A 44 -2.07 -7.38 0.88
CA MET A 44 -1.03 -7.46 -0.14
C MET A 44 -0.05 -8.61 0.11
N ALA A 45 0.45 -8.75 1.34
CA ALA A 45 1.35 -9.84 1.72
C ALA A 45 0.68 -11.22 1.55
N LEU A 46 -0.60 -11.34 1.88
CA LEU A 46 -1.36 -12.57 1.69
C LEU A 46 -1.55 -12.91 0.20
N MET A 47 -1.82 -11.90 -0.64
CA MET A 47 -1.88 -12.09 -2.10
C MET A 47 -0.54 -12.55 -2.68
N ALA A 48 0.58 -12.03 -2.18
CA ALA A 48 1.91 -12.49 -2.59
C ALA A 48 2.14 -13.97 -2.26
N ILE A 49 1.74 -14.43 -1.06
CA ILE A 49 1.80 -15.83 -0.66
C ILE A 49 0.94 -16.70 -1.61
N GLN A 50 -0.28 -16.25 -1.91
CA GLN A 50 -1.18 -16.97 -2.80
C GLN A 50 -0.61 -17.12 -4.23
N LYS A 51 0.21 -16.17 -4.68
CA LYS A 51 0.86 -16.14 -6.00
C LYS A 51 2.28 -16.73 -6.02
N GLU A 52 2.72 -17.40 -4.96
CA GLU A 52 4.09 -17.91 -4.82
C GLU A 52 4.55 -18.73 -6.03
N SER A 53 3.69 -19.62 -6.57
CA SER A 53 4.05 -20.47 -7.72
C SER A 53 4.32 -19.64 -8.98
N GLU A 54 3.46 -18.64 -9.27
CA GLU A 54 3.60 -17.76 -10.43
C GLU A 54 4.80 -16.82 -10.27
N LEU A 55 5.05 -16.31 -9.07
CA LEU A 55 6.20 -15.47 -8.76
C LEU A 55 7.51 -16.26 -8.91
N SER A 56 7.56 -17.48 -8.40
CA SER A 56 8.71 -18.37 -8.55
C SER A 56 9.01 -18.70 -10.00
N ALA A 57 7.99 -18.89 -10.84
CA ALA A 57 8.15 -19.11 -12.29
C ALA A 57 8.76 -17.89 -13.01
N LEU A 58 8.63 -16.69 -12.43
CA LEU A 58 9.24 -15.45 -12.92
C LEU A 58 10.60 -15.14 -12.28
N ASN A 59 11.15 -16.06 -11.47
CA ASN A 59 12.38 -15.87 -10.68
C ASN A 59 12.28 -14.68 -9.71
N VAL A 60 11.09 -14.42 -9.15
CA VAL A 60 10.86 -13.40 -8.13
C VAL A 60 10.93 -14.03 -6.74
N ASP A 61 11.65 -13.40 -5.83
CA ASP A 61 11.72 -13.83 -4.43
C ASP A 61 10.44 -13.44 -3.67
N THR A 62 9.55 -14.41 -3.50
CA THR A 62 8.27 -14.22 -2.81
C THR A 62 8.44 -13.74 -1.36
N ASN A 63 9.47 -14.19 -0.64
CA ASN A 63 9.71 -13.73 0.73
C ASN A 63 10.04 -12.23 0.75
N LYS A 64 10.87 -11.78 -0.19
CA LYS A 64 11.20 -10.36 -0.35
C LYS A 64 9.98 -9.53 -0.74
N VAL A 65 9.11 -10.06 -1.62
CA VAL A 65 7.83 -9.41 -1.95
C VAL A 65 6.95 -9.27 -0.71
N ILE A 66 6.80 -10.31 0.10
CA ILE A 66 6.02 -10.27 1.36
C ILE A 66 6.57 -9.21 2.31
N GLU A 67 7.88 -9.22 2.53
CA GLU A 67 8.53 -8.23 3.39
C GLU A 67 8.33 -6.80 2.89
N MET A 68 8.45 -6.58 1.58
CA MET A 68 8.25 -5.27 0.97
C MET A 68 6.77 -4.84 1.05
N CYS A 69 5.80 -5.74 0.85
CA CYS A 69 4.38 -5.46 1.08
C CYS A 69 4.10 -4.97 2.51
N LEU A 70 4.76 -5.55 3.52
CA LEU A 70 4.59 -5.17 4.91
C LEU A 70 5.28 -3.85 5.28
N LEU A 71 6.32 -3.46 4.54
CA LEU A 71 7.20 -2.35 4.91
C LEU A 71 7.02 -1.08 4.04
N HIS A 72 6.41 -1.17 2.85
CA HIS A 72 6.36 -0.07 1.88
C HIS A 72 5.67 1.20 2.42
N ASP A 73 4.65 1.07 3.26
CA ASP A 73 3.88 2.18 3.85
C ASP A 73 4.22 2.44 5.33
N VAL A 74 5.32 1.88 5.86
CA VAL A 74 5.71 2.07 7.27
C VAL A 74 6.01 3.54 7.61
N SER A 75 6.49 4.34 6.65
CA SER A 75 6.67 5.79 6.80
C SER A 75 5.40 6.49 7.27
N GLU A 76 4.24 6.01 6.88
CA GLU A 76 2.94 6.61 7.20
C GLU A 76 2.59 6.56 8.70
N ALA A 77 3.23 5.68 9.47
CA ALA A 77 3.16 5.71 10.94
C ALA A 77 3.68 7.03 11.53
N VAL A 78 4.50 7.77 10.80
CA VAL A 78 5.12 9.04 11.20
C VAL A 78 4.50 10.22 10.47
N VAL A 79 4.32 10.12 9.14
CA VAL A 79 3.88 11.24 8.30
C VAL A 79 2.38 11.23 8.00
N GLY A 80 1.70 10.12 8.28
CA GLY A 80 0.30 9.88 7.88
C GLY A 80 0.17 9.40 6.44
N ASP A 81 -0.99 8.87 6.08
CA ASP A 81 -1.32 8.53 4.69
C ASP A 81 -1.60 9.83 3.91
N ILE A 82 -0.60 10.29 3.18
CA ILE A 82 -0.66 11.52 2.39
C ILE A 82 -1.09 11.19 0.97
N VAL A 83 -2.25 11.73 0.58
CA VAL A 83 -2.71 11.69 -0.81
C VAL A 83 -2.09 12.86 -1.59
N PRO A 84 -1.37 12.63 -2.70
CA PRO A 84 -0.77 13.68 -3.51
C PRO A 84 -1.80 14.67 -4.07
N GLU A 85 -1.35 15.89 -4.36
CA GLU A 85 -2.17 17.03 -4.83
C GLU A 85 -3.13 16.69 -5.97
N GLU A 86 -2.66 15.90 -6.92
CA GLU A 86 -3.41 15.47 -8.11
C GLU A 86 -4.66 14.62 -7.81
N HIS A 87 -4.76 14.08 -6.58
CA HIS A 87 -5.89 13.26 -6.11
C HIS A 87 -6.61 13.86 -4.90
N GLN A 88 -6.26 15.09 -4.48
CA GLN A 88 -6.84 15.74 -3.31
C GLN A 88 -8.12 16.50 -3.63
N VAL A 89 -9.13 16.31 -2.78
CA VAL A 89 -10.40 17.08 -2.79
C VAL A 89 -10.30 18.33 -1.88
N THR A 90 -9.21 18.49 -1.12
CA THR A 90 -9.03 19.55 -0.11
C THR A 90 -7.97 20.59 -0.48
N ASN A 91 -8.03 21.76 0.16
CA ASN A 91 -7.14 22.90 -0.11
C ASN A 91 -5.70 22.76 0.39
N LYS A 92 -5.34 21.66 1.05
CA LYS A 92 -3.98 21.43 1.57
C LYS A 92 -3.21 20.54 0.60
N LYS A 93 -2.53 21.19 -0.32
CA LYS A 93 -1.86 20.53 -1.46
C LYS A 93 -0.43 20.19 -1.08
N ILE A 94 -0.10 18.90 -1.06
CA ILE A 94 1.27 18.39 -0.93
C ILE A 94 1.62 17.72 -2.25
N SER A 95 2.68 18.18 -2.89
CA SER A 95 3.17 17.59 -4.14
C SER A 95 3.72 16.18 -3.89
N LYS A 96 3.69 15.33 -4.93
CA LYS A 96 4.30 13.99 -4.88
C LYS A 96 5.76 14.04 -4.42
N THR A 97 6.51 15.05 -4.88
CA THR A 97 7.93 15.23 -4.49
C THR A 97 8.09 15.56 -3.01
N GLU A 98 7.20 16.36 -2.44
CA GLU A 98 7.23 16.67 -1.00
C GLU A 98 6.82 15.46 -0.16
N LYS A 99 5.78 14.73 -0.58
CA LYS A 99 5.40 13.44 0.04
C LYS A 99 6.62 12.52 0.11
N ASN A 100 7.25 12.23 -1.02
CA ASN A 100 8.42 11.34 -1.07
C ASN A 100 9.55 11.80 -0.15
N LYS A 101 9.84 13.10 -0.07
CA LYS A 101 10.87 13.63 0.85
C LYS A 101 10.52 13.36 2.31
N LEU A 102 9.27 13.55 2.69
CA LEU A 102 8.79 13.30 4.07
C LEU A 102 8.92 11.81 4.41
N GLU A 103 8.51 10.94 3.51
CA GLU A 103 8.55 9.49 3.69
C GLU A 103 9.99 8.96 3.78
N ILE A 104 10.88 9.37 2.86
CA ILE A 104 12.30 9.02 2.90
C ILE A 104 12.95 9.46 4.22
N ASN A 105 12.67 10.68 4.69
CA ASN A 105 13.21 11.16 5.95
C ASN A 105 12.69 10.39 7.16
N ALA A 106 11.39 10.03 7.16
CA ALA A 106 10.80 9.22 8.20
C ALA A 106 11.44 7.82 8.26
N ILE A 107 11.56 7.14 7.12
CA ILE A 107 12.19 5.81 7.03
C ILE A 107 13.64 5.84 7.47
N ARG A 108 14.43 6.83 7.01
CA ARG A 108 15.83 6.98 7.44
C ARG A 108 15.94 7.15 8.96
N THR A 109 15.12 8.04 9.53
CA THR A 109 15.10 8.27 10.98
C THR A 109 14.75 7.01 11.76
N LEU A 110 13.74 6.26 11.31
CA LEU A 110 13.33 4.99 11.92
C LEU A 110 14.44 3.94 11.81
N SER A 111 15.02 3.77 10.61
CA SER A 111 16.08 2.81 10.34
C SER A 111 17.31 3.05 11.19
N GLU A 112 17.77 4.30 11.29
CA GLU A 112 18.94 4.69 12.09
C GLU A 112 18.68 4.55 13.60
N LYS A 113 17.56 5.11 14.08
CA LYS A 113 17.20 5.10 15.51
C LYS A 113 17.05 3.68 16.06
N TYR A 114 16.41 2.79 15.29
CA TYR A 114 16.09 1.43 15.74
C TYR A 114 17.01 0.36 15.16
N LYS A 115 18.10 0.77 14.48
CA LYS A 115 19.09 -0.14 13.88
C LYS A 115 18.46 -1.21 12.98
N PHE A 116 17.53 -0.78 12.14
CA PHE A 116 16.80 -1.65 11.23
C PHE A 116 17.07 -1.27 9.76
N PRO A 117 18.29 -1.51 9.24
CA PRO A 117 18.69 -1.10 7.88
C PRO A 117 17.85 -1.77 6.78
N LYS A 118 17.31 -2.97 7.02
CA LYS A 118 16.44 -3.66 6.08
C LYS A 118 15.17 -2.84 5.76
N LEU A 119 14.64 -2.09 6.73
CA LEU A 119 13.51 -1.19 6.52
C LEU A 119 13.81 -0.15 5.44
N GLN A 120 14.95 0.52 5.55
CA GLN A 120 15.35 1.53 4.57
C GLN A 120 15.63 0.91 3.19
N ASN A 121 16.38 -0.19 3.15
CA ASN A 121 16.74 -0.84 1.89
C ASN A 121 15.51 -1.29 1.09
N LEU A 122 14.53 -1.92 1.73
CA LEU A 122 13.31 -2.37 1.06
C LEU A 122 12.40 -1.21 0.65
N PHE A 123 12.33 -0.15 1.45
CA PHE A 123 11.57 1.05 1.10
C PHE A 123 12.19 1.76 -0.12
N GLU A 124 13.51 1.97 -0.13
CA GLU A 124 14.21 2.60 -1.25
C GLU A 124 14.08 1.77 -2.52
N GLU A 125 14.21 0.44 -2.42
CA GLU A 125 14.00 -0.47 -3.55
C GLU A 125 12.57 -0.39 -4.10
N TYR A 126 11.57 -0.33 -3.21
CA TYR A 126 10.17 -0.14 -3.61
C TYR A 126 9.97 1.19 -4.34
N GLU A 127 10.51 2.29 -3.82
CA GLU A 127 10.38 3.61 -4.47
C GLU A 127 11.10 3.67 -5.82
N GLU A 128 12.24 2.99 -5.98
CA GLU A 128 12.98 2.97 -7.24
C GLU A 128 12.30 2.18 -8.36
N GLN A 129 11.46 1.20 -8.03
CA GLN A 129 10.70 0.38 -9.02
C GLN A 129 11.57 -0.29 -10.09
N LYS A 130 12.82 -0.66 -9.74
CA LYS A 130 13.78 -1.24 -10.72
C LYS A 130 13.86 -2.77 -10.65
N THR A 131 13.56 -3.35 -9.48
CA THR A 131 13.63 -4.80 -9.30
C THR A 131 12.30 -5.47 -9.62
N PRO A 132 12.32 -6.74 -10.04
CA PRO A 132 11.10 -7.50 -10.27
C PRO A 132 10.17 -7.53 -9.04
N GLU A 133 10.75 -7.66 -7.84
CA GLU A 133 10.02 -7.67 -6.57
C GLU A 133 9.28 -6.34 -6.35
N ALA A 134 9.96 -5.21 -6.54
CA ALA A 134 9.34 -3.88 -6.39
C ALA A 134 8.19 -3.66 -7.38
N VAL A 135 8.37 -4.12 -8.63
CA VAL A 135 7.31 -4.05 -9.65
C VAL A 135 6.12 -4.93 -9.26
N VAL A 136 6.36 -6.14 -8.72
CA VAL A 136 5.29 -7.02 -8.21
C VAL A 136 4.54 -6.34 -7.08
N VAL A 137 5.25 -5.79 -6.10
CA VAL A 137 4.62 -5.11 -4.95
C VAL A 137 3.76 -3.93 -5.42
N LYS A 138 4.23 -3.16 -6.41
CA LYS A 138 3.44 -2.06 -7.00
C LYS A 138 2.16 -2.55 -7.67
N ASN A 139 2.21 -3.67 -8.37
CA ASN A 139 1.02 -4.29 -8.97
C ASN A 139 0.05 -4.80 -7.89
N LEU A 140 0.57 -5.40 -6.79
CA LEU A 140 -0.24 -5.85 -5.66
C LEU A 140 -0.92 -4.67 -4.94
N ASP A 141 -0.20 -3.55 -4.72
CA ASP A 141 -0.77 -2.30 -4.17
C ASP A 141 -1.98 -1.85 -4.99
N LYS A 142 -1.84 -1.80 -6.31
CA LYS A 142 -2.93 -1.37 -7.20
C LYS A 142 -4.07 -2.38 -7.25
N LEU A 143 -3.76 -3.68 -7.28
CA LEU A 143 -4.77 -4.73 -7.28
C LEU A 143 -5.57 -4.74 -5.98
N ASP A 144 -4.91 -4.58 -4.83
CA ASP A 144 -5.57 -4.48 -3.53
C ASP A 144 -6.51 -3.27 -3.47
N MET A 145 -6.06 -2.13 -3.98
CA MET A 145 -6.87 -0.91 -4.03
C MET A 145 -8.12 -1.08 -4.90
N LEU A 146 -8.02 -1.81 -6.05
CA LEU A 146 -9.16 -2.13 -6.90
C LEU A 146 -10.14 -3.09 -6.23
N LEU A 147 -9.63 -4.14 -5.57
CA LEU A 147 -10.44 -5.07 -4.79
C LEU A 147 -11.21 -4.34 -3.69
N GLN A 148 -10.53 -3.45 -2.96
CA GLN A 148 -11.16 -2.70 -1.88
C GLN A 148 -12.22 -1.72 -2.41
N ALA A 149 -11.96 -1.05 -3.52
CA ALA A 149 -12.96 -0.20 -4.17
C ALA A 149 -14.20 -1.01 -4.60
N TYR A 150 -13.98 -2.19 -5.20
CA TYR A 150 -15.06 -3.10 -5.54
C TYR A 150 -15.89 -3.53 -4.32
N GLU A 151 -15.23 -3.93 -3.22
CA GLU A 151 -15.90 -4.32 -1.97
C GLU A 151 -16.72 -3.16 -1.38
N TYR A 152 -16.19 -1.93 -1.40
CA TYR A 152 -16.92 -0.76 -0.94
C TYR A 152 -18.10 -0.40 -1.84
N LEU A 153 -17.97 -0.51 -3.16
CA LEU A 153 -19.10 -0.32 -4.09
C LEU A 153 -20.22 -1.34 -3.87
N GLN A 154 -19.89 -2.56 -3.39
CA GLN A 154 -20.91 -3.54 -3.01
C GLN A 154 -21.62 -3.17 -1.69
N GLN A 155 -20.87 -2.58 -0.75
CA GLN A 155 -21.38 -2.23 0.58
C GLN A 155 -22.05 -0.86 0.60
N TYR A 156 -21.56 0.08 -0.19
CA TYR A 156 -21.99 1.49 -0.24
C TYR A 156 -22.21 1.92 -1.70
N PRO A 157 -23.23 1.38 -2.38
CA PRO A 157 -23.47 1.65 -3.81
C PRO A 157 -23.81 3.12 -4.11
N GLU A 158 -24.16 3.91 -3.08
CA GLU A 158 -24.43 5.34 -3.19
C GLU A 158 -23.15 6.17 -3.37
N ILE A 159 -21.97 5.66 -2.99
CA ILE A 159 -20.69 6.38 -3.10
C ILE A 159 -20.10 6.17 -4.50
N GLN A 160 -20.63 6.88 -5.49
CA GLN A 160 -20.26 6.72 -6.89
C GLN A 160 -18.82 7.14 -7.20
N GLU A 161 -18.21 8.01 -6.38
CA GLU A 161 -16.83 8.46 -6.50
C GLU A 161 -15.80 7.31 -6.36
N LEU A 162 -16.21 6.17 -5.79
CA LEU A 162 -15.38 4.96 -5.72
C LEU A 162 -15.10 4.35 -7.10
N ASN A 163 -15.93 4.63 -8.11
CA ASN A 163 -15.68 4.17 -9.49
C ASN A 163 -14.39 4.78 -10.08
N GLU A 164 -13.99 5.97 -9.64
CA GLU A 164 -12.74 6.60 -10.08
C GLU A 164 -11.52 5.73 -9.79
N PHE A 165 -11.51 5.01 -8.65
CA PHE A 165 -10.41 4.10 -8.31
C PHE A 165 -10.29 2.94 -9.31
N MET A 166 -11.43 2.46 -9.84
CA MET A 166 -11.43 1.40 -10.84
C MET A 166 -10.79 1.86 -12.15
N GLU A 167 -11.04 3.10 -12.56
CA GLU A 167 -10.52 3.66 -13.82
C GLU A 167 -9.04 4.06 -13.71
N TYR A 168 -8.67 4.72 -12.59
CA TYR A 168 -7.30 5.25 -12.42
C TYR A 168 -6.24 4.18 -12.21
N ASN A 169 -6.54 3.10 -11.51
CA ASN A 169 -5.54 2.13 -11.09
C ASN A 169 -5.36 0.95 -12.03
N GLU A 170 -6.31 0.69 -12.92
CA GLU A 170 -6.24 -0.41 -13.89
C GLU A 170 -4.98 -0.35 -14.76
N LYS A 171 -4.63 0.84 -15.26
CA LYS A 171 -3.46 1.06 -16.12
C LYS A 171 -2.12 0.73 -15.43
N ASP A 172 -2.10 0.79 -14.10
CA ASP A 172 -0.90 0.58 -13.30
C ASP A 172 -0.67 -0.90 -12.98
N ILE A 173 -1.65 -1.78 -13.28
CA ILE A 173 -1.48 -3.24 -13.25
C ILE A 173 -0.86 -3.69 -14.56
N THR A 174 0.46 -3.79 -14.58
CA THR A 174 1.25 -4.03 -15.78
C THR A 174 1.63 -5.49 -15.99
N LEU A 175 1.71 -6.28 -14.90
CA LEU A 175 2.16 -7.67 -14.95
C LEU A 175 1.05 -8.61 -15.43
N PRO A 176 1.34 -9.49 -16.42
CA PRO A 176 0.35 -10.43 -16.94
C PRO A 176 -0.29 -11.34 -15.90
N ILE A 177 0.47 -11.75 -14.88
CA ILE A 177 0.01 -12.64 -13.81
C ILE A 177 -1.15 -12.07 -12.96
N PHE A 178 -1.45 -10.77 -13.09
CA PHE A 178 -2.56 -10.10 -12.37
C PHE A 178 -3.70 -9.67 -13.31
N LYS A 179 -3.60 -9.94 -14.61
CA LYS A 179 -4.62 -9.52 -15.59
C LYS A 179 -5.92 -10.32 -15.49
N GLU A 180 -5.84 -11.58 -15.08
CA GLU A 180 -7.02 -12.42 -14.89
C GLU A 180 -7.82 -11.96 -13.68
N GLU A 181 -7.16 -11.66 -12.55
CA GLU A 181 -7.79 -11.12 -11.36
C GLU A 181 -8.43 -9.76 -11.64
N LEU A 182 -7.74 -8.89 -12.38
CA LEU A 182 -8.30 -7.61 -12.80
C LEU A 182 -9.56 -7.80 -13.65
N ALA A 183 -9.53 -8.72 -14.63
CA ALA A 183 -10.68 -9.01 -15.48
C ALA A 183 -11.85 -9.55 -14.67
N GLU A 184 -11.60 -10.43 -13.69
CA GLU A 184 -12.62 -10.99 -12.81
C GLU A 184 -13.25 -9.90 -11.92
N ILE A 185 -12.47 -9.01 -11.32
CA ILE A 185 -12.98 -7.88 -10.52
C ILE A 185 -13.93 -7.03 -11.38
N LYS A 186 -13.51 -6.69 -12.58
CA LYS A 186 -14.32 -5.91 -13.54
C LYS A 186 -15.60 -6.62 -13.92
N SER A 187 -15.52 -7.92 -14.25
CA SER A 187 -16.69 -8.74 -14.59
C SER A 187 -17.74 -8.71 -13.47
N ARG A 188 -17.30 -8.87 -12.22
CA ARG A 188 -18.19 -8.83 -11.05
C ARG A 188 -18.84 -7.47 -10.82
N GLN A 189 -18.12 -6.39 -11.15
CA GLN A 189 -18.67 -5.03 -11.03
C GLN A 189 -19.75 -4.77 -12.07
N TYR A 190 -19.57 -5.24 -13.34
CA TYR A 190 -20.51 -5.00 -14.43
C TYR A 190 -21.73 -5.91 -14.40
N ASN A 191 -21.61 -7.14 -13.90
CA ASN A 191 -22.69 -8.13 -13.89
C ASN A 191 -23.75 -7.90 -12.79
N LYS A 192 -23.62 -6.87 -11.96
CA LYS A 192 -24.59 -6.49 -10.92
C LYS A 192 -25.41 -5.25 -11.28
N LYS A 193 -25.28 -4.72 -12.51
CA LYS A 193 -26.20 -3.73 -13.08
C LYS A 193 -27.33 -4.45 -13.78
#